data_2cd5a4ca8ab5e58fa6f604facff1f2ba
#
_entry.id   2cd5a4ca8ab5e58fa6f604facff1f2ba
#
_cell.length_a   1.000
_cell.length_b   1.000
_cell.length_c   1.000
_cell.angle_alpha   90.00
_cell.angle_beta   90.00
_cell.angle_gamma   90.00
#
_symmetry.space_group_name_H-M   'P 1'
#
loop_
_entity.id
_entity.type
_entity.pdbx_description
1 polymer ?
#
loop_
_entity_poly.entity_id
_entity_poly.type
_entity_poly.pdbx_seq_one_letter_code
_entity_poly.pdbx_strand_id
1 'polypeptide(L)'
;VLTMDWIDGVPLGELLKKPLPEGVGNKIGQAMWDFYHFQMHTIKSMHADPHPGNFIITPTYQLGVIDFGCVKVIPEDFYQIYFQLLDPDLLSDKKRLEEVFYQLRFIYPEDSPKDKQFFIDVFSQLIELLSRPFRGNEFDFSNAGYFQTLYSFGEKLSGMKELRESKKARGVRDALYINRTY
;
A
#
# COMPACT_ATOMS: atom_id res chain seq x y z
N VAL A 1 -33.91 -1.31 -2.50
CA VAL A 1 -33.59 -2.76 -2.39
C VAL A 1 -32.45 -3.03 -3.35
N LEU A 2 -31.38 -3.67 -2.88
CA LEU A 2 -30.28 -4.15 -3.70
C LEU A 2 -30.47 -5.67 -3.88
N THR A 3 -30.44 -6.15 -5.10
CA THR A 3 -30.46 -7.57 -5.44
C THR A 3 -29.12 -7.94 -6.04
N MET A 4 -28.52 -9.03 -5.56
CA MET A 4 -27.21 -9.51 -6.01
C MET A 4 -27.21 -11.04 -6.00
N ASP A 5 -26.27 -11.64 -6.72
CA ASP A 5 -26.04 -13.07 -6.68
C ASP A 5 -25.45 -13.49 -5.33
N TRP A 6 -25.81 -14.67 -4.87
CA TRP A 6 -25.23 -15.27 -3.68
C TRP A 6 -23.85 -15.85 -4.01
N ILE A 7 -22.83 -15.50 -3.22
CA ILE A 7 -21.50 -16.13 -3.30
C ILE A 7 -21.42 -17.19 -2.21
N ASP A 8 -21.37 -18.45 -2.60
CA ASP A 8 -21.16 -19.55 -1.67
C ASP A 8 -19.67 -19.60 -1.25
N GLY A 9 -19.42 -19.56 0.04
CA GLY A 9 -18.05 -19.53 0.56
C GLY A 9 -17.96 -19.14 2.03
N VAL A 10 -16.73 -18.93 2.49
CA VAL A 10 -16.39 -18.56 3.87
C VAL A 10 -15.71 -17.21 3.90
N PRO A 11 -16.07 -16.29 4.80
CA PRO A 11 -15.33 -15.04 4.97
C PRO A 11 -13.84 -15.30 5.22
N LEU A 12 -12.97 -14.51 4.59
CA LEU A 12 -11.51 -14.67 4.69
C LEU A 12 -11.04 -14.71 6.15
N GLY A 13 -11.58 -13.82 7.00
CA GLY A 13 -11.24 -13.78 8.42
C GLY A 13 -11.58 -15.05 9.18
N GLU A 14 -12.61 -15.79 8.77
CA GLU A 14 -12.96 -17.09 9.37
C GLU A 14 -12.09 -18.22 8.83
N LEU A 15 -11.78 -18.16 7.52
CA LEU A 15 -10.91 -19.14 6.90
C LEU A 15 -9.51 -19.15 7.51
N LEU A 16 -8.95 -17.98 7.80
CA LEU A 16 -7.60 -17.80 8.36
C LEU A 16 -7.47 -18.27 9.82
N LYS A 17 -8.56 -18.59 10.51
CA LYS A 17 -8.52 -19.20 11.85
C LYS A 17 -8.12 -20.66 11.83
N LYS A 18 -8.05 -21.29 10.68
CA LYS A 18 -7.74 -22.71 10.50
C LYS A 18 -6.48 -22.85 9.62
N PRO A 19 -5.71 -23.92 9.82
CA PRO A 19 -4.62 -24.24 8.89
C PRO A 19 -5.17 -24.42 7.48
N LEU A 20 -4.51 -23.78 6.52
CA LEU A 20 -4.85 -23.93 5.10
C LEU A 20 -4.08 -25.10 4.50
N PRO A 21 -4.67 -25.81 3.51
CA PRO A 21 -3.91 -26.75 2.70
C PRO A 21 -2.71 -26.09 2.04
N GLU A 22 -1.68 -26.88 1.76
CA GLU A 22 -0.46 -26.40 1.09
C GLU A 22 -0.79 -25.67 -0.22
N GLY A 23 -0.17 -24.51 -0.44
CA GLY A 23 -0.35 -23.67 -1.64
C GLY A 23 -1.63 -22.85 -1.67
N VAL A 24 -2.62 -23.12 -0.82
CA VAL A 24 -3.90 -22.37 -0.82
C VAL A 24 -3.68 -20.91 -0.36
N GLY A 25 -2.84 -20.70 0.63
CA GLY A 25 -2.50 -19.33 1.08
C GLY A 25 -1.90 -18.50 -0.06
N ASN A 26 -0.97 -19.07 -0.83
CA ASN A 26 -0.37 -18.40 -1.98
C ASN A 26 -1.41 -18.09 -3.07
N LYS A 27 -2.33 -19.04 -3.35
CA LYS A 27 -3.40 -18.82 -4.33
C LYS A 27 -4.32 -17.66 -3.95
N ILE A 28 -4.72 -17.59 -2.68
CA ILE A 28 -5.57 -16.51 -2.18
C ILE A 28 -4.80 -15.18 -2.18
N GLY A 29 -3.56 -15.18 -1.70
CA GLY A 29 -2.71 -13.99 -1.68
C GLY A 29 -2.48 -13.44 -3.09
N GLN A 30 -2.20 -14.30 -4.08
CA GLN A 30 -2.06 -13.88 -5.47
C GLN A 30 -3.37 -13.30 -6.03
N ALA A 31 -4.51 -13.91 -5.75
CA ALA A 31 -5.80 -13.38 -6.20
C ALA A 31 -6.11 -12.00 -5.59
N MET A 32 -5.76 -11.76 -4.32
CA MET A 32 -5.88 -10.46 -3.69
C MET A 32 -4.93 -9.43 -4.31
N TRP A 33 -3.68 -9.81 -4.55
CA TRP A 33 -2.70 -8.98 -5.23
C TRP A 33 -3.18 -8.55 -6.62
N ASP A 34 -3.61 -9.50 -7.44
CA ASP A 34 -4.12 -9.26 -8.80
C ASP A 34 -5.35 -8.36 -8.78
N PHE A 35 -6.26 -8.57 -7.81
CA PHE A 35 -7.46 -7.75 -7.63
C PHE A 35 -7.11 -6.28 -7.36
N TYR A 36 -6.21 -5.99 -6.42
CA TYR A 36 -5.81 -4.62 -6.12
C TYR A 36 -4.99 -3.99 -7.25
N HIS A 37 -4.09 -4.76 -7.87
CA HIS A 37 -3.34 -4.29 -9.04
C HIS A 37 -4.26 -3.90 -10.19
N PHE A 38 -5.23 -4.75 -10.53
CA PHE A 38 -6.21 -4.45 -11.57
C PHE A 38 -6.99 -3.16 -11.27
N GLN A 39 -7.44 -3.00 -10.04
CA GLN A 39 -8.16 -1.82 -9.62
C GLN A 39 -7.32 -0.55 -9.73
N MET A 40 -6.08 -0.57 -9.26
CA MET A 40 -5.23 0.62 -9.25
C MET A 40 -4.70 0.98 -10.64
N HIS A 41 -4.25 -0.01 -11.41
CA HIS A 41 -3.53 0.26 -12.65
C HIS A 41 -4.42 0.22 -13.89
N THR A 42 -5.53 -0.51 -13.86
CA THR A 42 -6.43 -0.64 -15.02
C THR A 42 -7.65 0.26 -14.90
N ILE A 43 -8.43 0.12 -13.82
CA ILE A 43 -9.67 0.89 -13.67
C ILE A 43 -9.51 2.19 -12.88
N LYS A 44 -8.36 2.39 -12.20
CA LYS A 44 -8.05 3.56 -11.36
C LYS A 44 -9.15 3.90 -10.36
N SER A 45 -9.79 2.86 -9.86
CA SER A 45 -10.83 2.95 -8.86
C SER A 45 -10.72 1.72 -7.96
N MET A 46 -10.44 1.93 -6.69
CA MET A 46 -10.10 0.86 -5.77
C MET A 46 -11.11 0.71 -4.64
N HIS A 47 -11.33 -0.51 -4.22
CA HIS A 47 -12.03 -0.85 -2.98
C HIS A 47 -11.20 -0.34 -1.79
N ALA A 48 -11.71 0.67 -1.09
CA ALA A 48 -10.94 1.38 -0.08
C ALA A 48 -11.20 0.88 1.36
N ASP A 49 -11.86 -0.26 1.51
CA ASP A 49 -12.07 -0.94 2.80
C ASP A 49 -11.54 -2.39 2.78
N PRO A 50 -10.25 -2.60 3.02
CA PRO A 50 -9.60 -3.93 2.96
C PRO A 50 -9.92 -4.82 4.17
N HIS A 51 -11.08 -4.64 4.79
CA HIS A 51 -11.49 -5.46 5.91
C HIS A 51 -11.71 -6.93 5.47
N PRO A 52 -11.16 -7.94 6.17
CA PRO A 52 -11.27 -9.35 5.79
C PRO A 52 -12.71 -9.87 5.66
N GLY A 53 -13.68 -9.22 6.27
CA GLY A 53 -15.11 -9.53 6.14
C GLY A 53 -15.70 -9.20 4.77
N ASN A 54 -15.02 -8.36 3.98
CA ASN A 54 -15.44 -7.99 2.63
C ASN A 54 -14.95 -8.97 1.55
N PHE A 55 -14.22 -10.01 1.97
CA PHE A 55 -13.69 -11.04 1.08
C PHE A 55 -14.26 -12.41 1.45
N ILE A 56 -14.85 -13.10 0.46
CA ILE A 56 -15.37 -14.45 0.60
C ILE A 56 -14.49 -15.40 -0.22
N ILE A 57 -14.08 -16.50 0.39
CA ILE A 57 -13.32 -17.53 -0.29
C ILE A 57 -14.26 -18.68 -0.61
N THR A 58 -14.43 -18.96 -1.90
CA THR A 58 -15.30 -20.07 -2.37
C THR A 58 -14.69 -21.43 -2.06
N PRO A 59 -15.47 -22.53 -2.15
CA PRO A 59 -14.95 -23.91 -1.99
C PRO A 59 -13.81 -24.27 -2.95
N THR A 60 -13.71 -23.57 -4.09
CA THR A 60 -12.62 -23.74 -5.08
C THR A 60 -11.47 -22.75 -4.88
N TYR A 61 -11.45 -22.06 -3.74
CA TYR A 61 -10.47 -21.05 -3.39
C TYR A 61 -10.39 -19.86 -4.37
N GLN A 62 -11.52 -19.44 -4.87
CA GLN A 62 -11.65 -18.20 -5.63
C GLN A 62 -12.01 -17.05 -4.68
N LEU A 63 -11.53 -15.85 -5.00
CA LEU A 63 -11.82 -14.63 -4.25
C LEU A 63 -13.15 -14.03 -4.71
N GLY A 64 -14.12 -13.97 -3.82
CA GLY A 64 -15.33 -13.15 -3.95
C GLY A 64 -15.14 -11.84 -3.18
N VAL A 65 -15.52 -10.74 -3.77
CA VAL A 65 -15.46 -9.41 -3.13
C VAL A 65 -16.84 -8.86 -2.98
N ILE A 66 -17.17 -8.42 -1.79
CA ILE A 66 -18.49 -7.86 -1.45
C ILE A 66 -18.33 -6.48 -0.82
N ASP A 67 -19.45 -5.77 -0.69
CA ASP A 67 -19.52 -4.44 -0.05
C ASP A 67 -18.64 -3.38 -0.72
N PHE A 68 -19.06 -2.93 -1.90
CA PHE A 68 -18.42 -1.80 -2.59
C PHE A 68 -18.90 -0.42 -2.09
N GLY A 69 -19.34 -0.32 -0.83
CA GLY A 69 -19.78 0.93 -0.21
C GLY A 69 -18.66 1.96 -0.01
N CYS A 70 -17.41 1.53 -0.03
CA CYS A 70 -16.26 2.40 0.06
C CYS A 70 -15.35 2.21 -1.16
N VAL A 71 -15.53 3.07 -2.17
CA VAL A 71 -14.71 3.07 -3.38
C VAL A 71 -13.97 4.40 -3.50
N LYS A 72 -12.67 4.34 -3.78
CA LYS A 72 -11.82 5.51 -4.02
C LYS A 72 -11.38 5.56 -5.47
N VAL A 73 -11.81 6.63 -6.16
CA VAL A 73 -11.25 6.96 -7.48
C VAL A 73 -9.86 7.55 -7.30
N ILE A 74 -8.92 7.05 -8.05
CA ILE A 74 -7.52 7.50 -8.06
C ILE A 74 -7.39 8.58 -9.15
N PRO A 75 -7.10 9.87 -8.78
CA PRO A 75 -6.91 10.92 -9.76
C PRO A 75 -5.70 10.62 -10.66
N GLU A 76 -5.83 10.91 -11.94
CA GLU A 76 -4.77 10.58 -12.93
C GLU A 76 -3.46 11.32 -12.65
N ASP A 77 -3.54 12.60 -12.29
CA ASP A 77 -2.37 13.42 -11.92
C ASP A 77 -1.64 12.86 -10.70
N PHE A 78 -2.40 12.45 -9.68
CA PHE A 78 -1.83 11.77 -8.52
C PHE A 78 -1.22 10.42 -8.89
N TYR A 79 -1.91 9.62 -9.71
CA TYR A 79 -1.41 8.31 -10.15
C TYR A 79 -0.06 8.42 -10.83
N GLN A 80 0.09 9.34 -11.78
CA GLN A 80 1.32 9.54 -12.55
C GLN A 80 2.52 9.95 -11.68
N ILE A 81 2.26 10.65 -10.59
CA ILE A 81 3.32 11.09 -9.67
C ILE A 81 3.63 10.01 -8.64
N TYR A 82 2.59 9.44 -8.03
CA TYR A 82 2.75 8.50 -6.93
C TYR A 82 3.47 7.23 -7.32
N PHE A 83 3.12 6.65 -8.46
CA PHE A 83 3.73 5.40 -8.92
C PHE A 83 5.16 5.55 -9.46
N GLN A 84 5.68 6.78 -9.60
CA GLN A 84 7.12 6.98 -9.78
C GLN A 84 7.94 6.51 -8.55
N LEU A 85 7.32 6.42 -7.37
CA LEU A 85 7.98 5.88 -6.18
C LEU A 85 8.40 4.42 -6.32
N LEU A 86 7.82 3.69 -7.25
CA LEU A 86 8.19 2.30 -7.56
C LEU A 86 9.34 2.18 -8.58
N ASP A 87 9.72 3.30 -9.23
CA ASP A 87 10.86 3.32 -10.16
C ASP A 87 12.16 3.09 -9.39
N PRO A 88 12.93 2.01 -9.69
CA PRO A 88 14.15 1.69 -8.97
C PRO A 88 15.23 2.77 -9.11
N ASP A 89 15.19 3.57 -10.19
CA ASP A 89 16.17 4.60 -10.45
C ASP A 89 15.87 5.92 -9.73
N LEU A 90 14.64 6.09 -9.20
CA LEU A 90 14.22 7.35 -8.56
C LEU A 90 15.14 7.74 -7.40
N LEU A 91 15.50 6.79 -6.53
CA LEU A 91 16.31 7.08 -5.34
C LEU A 91 17.75 7.49 -5.68
N SER A 92 18.23 7.20 -6.88
CA SER A 92 19.55 7.59 -7.36
C SER A 92 19.58 8.95 -8.08
N ASP A 93 18.44 9.41 -8.59
CA ASP A 93 18.27 10.71 -9.23
C ASP A 93 17.77 11.77 -8.22
N LYS A 94 18.71 12.44 -7.56
CA LYS A 94 18.38 13.44 -6.54
C LYS A 94 17.44 14.55 -7.00
N LYS A 95 17.58 15.01 -8.24
CA LYS A 95 16.75 16.10 -8.78
C LYS A 95 15.32 15.63 -8.97
N ARG A 96 15.14 14.50 -9.63
CA ARG A 96 13.84 13.89 -9.86
C ARG A 96 13.17 13.50 -8.54
N LEU A 97 13.94 12.95 -7.59
CA LEU A 97 13.45 12.60 -6.25
C LEU A 97 12.88 13.82 -5.53
N GLU A 98 13.61 14.94 -5.53
CA GLU A 98 13.11 16.18 -4.92
C GLU A 98 11.84 16.68 -5.59
N GLU A 99 11.76 16.67 -6.90
CA GLU A 99 10.58 17.09 -7.67
C GLU A 99 9.35 16.24 -7.29
N VAL A 100 9.49 14.91 -7.26
CA VAL A 100 8.43 13.98 -6.84
C VAL A 100 8.03 14.22 -5.38
N PHE A 101 9.00 14.43 -4.49
CA PHE A 101 8.73 14.65 -3.07
C PHE A 101 8.02 15.98 -2.81
N TYR A 102 8.30 17.03 -3.57
CA TYR A 102 7.53 18.28 -3.51
C TYR A 102 6.09 18.06 -3.96
N GLN A 103 5.89 17.38 -5.07
CA GLN A 103 4.56 17.11 -5.60
C GLN A 103 3.72 16.25 -4.66
N LEU A 104 4.33 15.26 -4.02
CA LEU A 104 3.70 14.39 -3.02
C LEU A 104 3.63 15.02 -1.62
N ARG A 105 4.11 16.26 -1.43
CA ARG A 105 4.13 16.98 -0.15
C ARG A 105 4.89 16.24 0.96
N PHE A 106 5.91 15.48 0.59
CA PHE A 106 6.85 14.90 1.55
C PHE A 106 7.82 15.95 2.08
N ILE A 107 8.17 16.91 1.24
CA ILE A 107 8.97 18.10 1.56
C ILE A 107 8.25 19.36 1.06
N TYR A 108 8.60 20.51 1.62
CA TYR A 108 8.03 21.82 1.27
C TYR A 108 9.13 22.83 0.94
N PRO A 109 8.85 23.81 0.04
CA PRO A 109 9.84 24.84 -0.32
C PRO A 109 10.37 25.64 0.89
N GLU A 110 9.53 25.84 1.91
CA GLU A 110 9.85 26.57 3.13
C GLU A 110 10.49 25.72 4.24
N ASP A 111 10.75 24.43 3.99
CA ASP A 111 11.51 23.61 4.93
C ASP A 111 12.95 24.11 5.03
N SER A 112 13.50 24.12 6.26
CA SER A 112 14.92 24.40 6.43
C SER A 112 15.77 23.34 5.70
N PRO A 113 17.01 23.65 5.27
CA PRO A 113 17.87 22.66 4.63
C PRO A 113 18.04 21.38 5.47
N LYS A 114 18.08 21.51 6.79
CA LYS A 114 18.18 20.39 7.73
C LYS A 114 16.90 19.55 7.72
N ASP A 115 15.73 20.19 7.82
CA ASP A 115 14.45 19.48 7.82
C ASP A 115 14.18 18.81 6.48
N LYS A 116 14.48 19.52 5.38
CA LYS A 116 14.35 18.97 4.04
C LYS A 116 15.17 17.68 3.90
N GLN A 117 16.45 17.70 4.27
CA GLN A 117 17.30 16.51 4.20
C GLN A 117 16.77 15.39 5.09
N PHE A 118 16.33 15.70 6.30
CA PHE A 118 15.75 14.74 7.23
C PHE A 118 14.53 14.02 6.61
N PHE A 119 13.59 14.77 6.01
CA PHE A 119 12.40 14.17 5.37
C PHE A 119 12.74 13.40 4.11
N ILE A 120 13.72 13.86 3.31
CA ILE A 120 14.23 13.09 2.18
C ILE A 120 14.76 11.73 2.65
N ASP A 121 15.57 11.70 3.69
CA ASP A 121 16.16 10.44 4.20
C ASP A 121 15.08 9.51 4.75
N VAL A 122 14.12 10.04 5.50
CA VAL A 122 13.01 9.25 6.07
C VAL A 122 12.12 8.65 4.99
N PHE A 123 11.64 9.45 4.04
CA PHE A 123 10.75 8.97 2.99
C PHE A 123 11.48 8.06 2.00
N SER A 124 12.77 8.30 1.71
CA SER A 124 13.56 7.39 0.88
C SER A 124 13.71 6.01 1.51
N GLN A 125 13.95 5.92 2.83
CA GLN A 125 13.98 4.65 3.54
C GLN A 125 12.62 3.95 3.52
N LEU A 126 11.53 4.68 3.70
CA LEU A 126 10.17 4.14 3.62
C LEU A 126 9.88 3.56 2.24
N ILE A 127 10.19 4.32 1.18
CA ILE A 127 10.01 3.88 -0.21
C ILE A 127 10.86 2.66 -0.51
N GLU A 128 12.12 2.63 -0.07
CA GLU A 128 13.01 1.48 -0.21
C GLU A 128 12.38 0.21 0.38
N LEU A 129 11.77 0.30 1.55
CA LEU A 129 11.10 -0.82 2.20
C LEU A 129 9.81 -1.22 1.49
N LEU A 130 8.92 -0.26 1.21
CA LEU A 130 7.60 -0.52 0.63
C LEU A 130 7.65 -0.95 -0.84
N SER A 131 8.72 -0.57 -1.59
CA SER A 131 8.87 -0.96 -2.99
C SER A 131 9.44 -2.37 -3.19
N ARG A 132 9.97 -3.02 -2.14
CA ARG A 132 10.57 -4.36 -2.26
C ARG A 132 9.67 -5.41 -2.91
N PRO A 133 8.37 -5.50 -2.56
CA PRO A 133 7.48 -6.46 -3.21
C PRO A 133 7.32 -6.28 -4.73
N PHE A 134 7.66 -5.09 -5.24
CA PHE A 134 7.50 -4.74 -6.66
C PHE A 134 8.80 -4.88 -7.48
N ARG A 135 9.92 -5.23 -6.85
CA ARG A 135 11.25 -5.24 -7.51
C ARG A 135 11.63 -6.56 -8.16
N GLY A 136 10.88 -7.60 -7.94
CA GLY A 136 11.16 -8.94 -8.46
C GLY A 136 9.96 -9.57 -9.13
N ASN A 137 10.17 -10.77 -9.68
CA ASN A 137 9.08 -11.56 -10.24
C ASN A 137 8.25 -12.24 -9.15
N GLU A 138 8.82 -12.42 -7.97
CA GLU A 138 8.19 -13.07 -6.83
C GLU A 138 8.60 -12.36 -5.53
N PHE A 139 7.68 -12.32 -4.58
CA PHE A 139 7.94 -11.81 -3.24
C PHE A 139 7.29 -12.73 -2.20
N ASP A 140 8.08 -13.14 -1.23
CA ASP A 140 7.60 -13.99 -0.12
C ASP A 140 7.00 -13.13 0.99
N PHE A 141 5.68 -13.00 0.99
CA PHE A 141 4.94 -12.32 2.05
C PHE A 141 4.90 -13.11 3.39
N SER A 142 5.46 -14.32 3.47
CA SER A 142 5.66 -15.02 4.75
C SER A 142 6.99 -14.66 5.44
N ASN A 143 7.83 -13.85 4.80
CA ASN A 143 9.13 -13.43 5.32
C ASN A 143 8.99 -12.56 6.58
N ALA A 144 9.08 -13.19 7.75
CA ALA A 144 8.99 -12.52 9.04
C ALA A 144 10.04 -11.40 9.21
N GLY A 145 11.23 -11.54 8.63
CA GLY A 145 12.29 -10.55 8.71
C GLY A 145 11.94 -9.25 7.99
N TYR A 146 11.24 -9.34 6.86
CA TYR A 146 10.72 -8.17 6.16
C TYR A 146 9.71 -7.39 7.02
N PHE A 147 8.71 -8.10 7.55
CA PHE A 147 7.68 -7.46 8.39
C PHE A 147 8.24 -6.92 9.70
N GLN A 148 9.20 -7.60 10.31
CA GLN A 148 9.88 -7.09 11.50
C GLN A 148 10.65 -5.79 11.20
N THR A 149 11.32 -5.70 10.05
CA THR A 149 12.01 -4.49 9.60
C THR A 149 11.02 -3.35 9.40
N LEU A 150 9.90 -3.63 8.73
CA LEU A 150 8.85 -2.64 8.47
C LEU A 150 8.21 -2.15 9.78
N TYR A 151 7.91 -3.06 10.70
CA TYR A 151 7.37 -2.72 12.02
C TYR A 151 8.35 -1.86 12.84
N SER A 152 9.61 -2.28 12.92
CA SER A 152 10.64 -1.53 13.66
C SER A 152 10.87 -0.14 13.07
N PHE A 153 10.76 -0.01 11.73
CA PHE A 153 10.82 1.30 11.09
C PHE A 153 9.62 2.17 11.46
N GLY A 154 8.41 1.61 11.52
CA GLY A 154 7.21 2.30 11.99
C GLY A 154 7.33 2.78 13.44
N GLU A 155 7.85 1.96 14.34
CA GLU A 155 8.13 2.35 15.73
C GLU A 155 9.15 3.50 15.80
N LYS A 156 10.25 3.39 15.03
CA LYS A 156 11.24 4.45 14.92
C LYS A 156 10.62 5.78 14.47
N LEU A 157 9.76 5.74 13.45
CA LEU A 157 9.05 6.93 12.95
C LEU A 157 8.16 7.55 14.03
N SER A 158 7.41 6.74 14.77
CA SER A 158 6.51 7.21 15.82
C SER A 158 7.26 7.90 16.98
N GLY A 159 8.52 7.53 17.20
CA GLY A 159 9.41 8.12 18.21
C GLY A 159 10.12 9.40 17.76
N MET A 160 10.11 9.74 16.46
CA MET A 160 10.85 10.89 15.94
C MET A 160 10.17 12.21 16.31
N LYS A 161 10.92 13.07 17.01
CA LYS A 161 10.46 14.39 17.46
C LYS A 161 10.10 15.29 16.28
N GLU A 162 10.90 15.28 15.22
CA GLU A 162 10.73 16.06 14.00
C GLU A 162 9.38 15.76 13.30
N LEU A 163 8.96 14.51 13.29
CA LEU A 163 7.66 14.12 12.75
C LEU A 163 6.50 14.56 13.66
N ARG A 164 6.68 14.42 14.97
CA ARG A 164 5.65 14.79 15.98
C ARG A 164 5.46 16.29 16.08
N GLU A 165 6.53 17.08 15.97
CA GLU A 165 6.51 18.55 16.07
C GLU A 165 6.26 19.22 14.71
N SER A 166 6.25 18.47 13.61
CA SER A 166 5.91 19.01 12.30
C SER A 166 4.49 19.56 12.31
N LYS A 167 4.38 20.88 12.12
CA LYS A 167 3.09 21.57 12.02
C LYS A 167 2.38 21.29 10.68
N LYS A 168 3.07 20.66 9.73
CA LYS A 168 2.58 20.37 8.39
C LYS A 168 2.27 18.88 8.25
N ALA A 169 1.12 18.57 7.71
CA ALA A 169 0.82 17.22 7.28
C ALA A 169 1.76 16.86 6.11
N ARG A 170 2.49 15.75 6.25
CA ARG A 170 3.37 15.24 5.21
C ARG A 170 2.67 14.16 4.39
N GLY A 171 2.80 14.23 3.08
CA GLY A 171 2.14 13.35 2.13
C GLY A 171 0.78 13.84 1.68
N VAL A 172 0.33 13.31 0.55
CA VAL A 172 -0.98 13.62 -0.03
C VAL A 172 -2.03 12.65 0.52
N ARG A 173 -3.26 13.15 0.70
CA ARG A 173 -4.36 12.37 1.28
C ARG A 173 -4.66 11.09 0.50
N ASP A 174 -4.52 11.13 -0.82
CA ASP A 174 -4.81 9.99 -1.69
C ASP A 174 -3.86 8.80 -1.45
N ALA A 175 -2.61 9.07 -1.05
CA ALA A 175 -1.63 8.04 -0.70
C ALA A 175 -2.08 7.17 0.49
N LEU A 176 -2.86 7.71 1.43
CA LEU A 176 -3.36 6.96 2.59
C LEU A 176 -4.23 5.78 2.19
N TYR A 177 -5.03 5.94 1.14
CA TYR A 177 -5.89 4.85 0.66
C TYR A 177 -5.07 3.74 0.02
N ILE A 178 -4.07 4.09 -0.82
CA ILE A 178 -3.18 3.10 -1.43
C ILE A 178 -2.37 2.37 -0.37
N ASN A 179 -1.72 3.10 0.54
CA ASN A 179 -0.88 2.49 1.58
C ASN A 179 -1.66 1.63 2.60
N ARG A 180 -2.98 1.79 2.67
CA ARG A 180 -3.84 0.96 3.51
C ARG A 180 -4.17 -0.39 2.87
N THR A 181 -4.08 -0.49 1.55
CA THR A 181 -4.47 -1.68 0.78
C THR A 181 -3.29 -2.56 0.40
N TYR A 182 -2.09 -2.03 0.35
CA TYR A 182 -0.84 -2.77 0.26
C TYR A 182 -0.30 -3.03 1.67
#